data_846cf78a947ab8c0261283bcf0342f27
#
_entry.id   846cf78a947ab8c0261283bcf0342f27
#
_cell.length_a   1.000
_cell.length_b   1.000
_cell.length_c   1.000
_cell.angle_alpha   90.00
_cell.angle_beta   90.00
_cell.angle_gamma   90.00
#
_symmetry.space_group_name_H-M   'P 1'
#
loop_
_entity.id
_entity.type
_entity.pdbx_description
1 polymer ?
#
loop_
_entity_poly.entity_id
_entity_poly.type
_entity_poly.pdbx_seq_one_letter_code
_entity_poly.pdbx_strand_id
1 'polypeptide(L)'
;MTCYFPLTAYRVPFQSKLVFNRPRDDDVLEQLQVPCGQCIGCRLERSRQWAIRCIHEAQLHSKNCFITLTYSPQHVPADGSLKLRHFQLFMKRLRKRFGDGIRFFHCGEYGEKYGRPHYHACLFNFDQFCINSFEIFPIVKTQLILHPFANLCKLKATSYTRVFQRLFC
;
A
#
# COMPACT_ATOMS: atom_id res chain seq x y z
N MET A 1 -4.89 -11.30 -19.35
CA MET A 1 -5.70 -11.04 -18.14
C MET A 1 -5.37 -12.15 -17.14
N THR A 2 -4.93 -11.82 -15.92
CA THR A 2 -4.47 -12.80 -14.91
C THR A 2 -5.59 -13.31 -14.00
N CYS A 3 -6.86 -12.97 -14.29
CA CYS A 3 -8.02 -13.43 -13.52
C CYS A 3 -8.36 -14.87 -13.86
N TYR A 4 -8.50 -15.72 -12.83
CA TYR A 4 -8.89 -17.13 -13.01
C TYR A 4 -10.40 -17.34 -13.10
N PHE A 5 -11.19 -16.40 -12.59
CA PHE A 5 -12.64 -16.47 -12.54
C PHE A 5 -13.24 -15.13 -12.99
N PRO A 6 -13.12 -14.77 -14.29
CA PRO A 6 -13.68 -13.52 -14.78
C PRO A 6 -15.19 -13.50 -14.64
N LEU A 7 -15.74 -12.33 -14.36
CA LEU A 7 -17.18 -12.10 -14.30
C LEU A 7 -17.67 -11.58 -15.64
N THR A 8 -18.82 -12.06 -16.08
CA THR A 8 -19.49 -11.49 -17.26
C THR A 8 -20.25 -10.25 -16.86
N ALA A 9 -20.03 -9.16 -17.58
CA ALA A 9 -20.72 -7.89 -17.42
C ALA A 9 -21.28 -7.42 -18.76
N TYR A 10 -22.33 -6.62 -18.71
CA TYR A 10 -23.02 -6.12 -19.89
C TYR A 10 -23.03 -4.60 -19.87
N ARG A 11 -22.78 -4.01 -21.03
CA ARG A 11 -23.02 -2.59 -21.26
C ARG A 11 -24.41 -2.42 -21.86
N VAL A 12 -25.22 -1.59 -21.22
CA VAL A 12 -26.59 -1.29 -21.68
C VAL A 12 -26.71 0.19 -22.08
N PRO A 13 -27.62 0.53 -22.99
CA PRO A 13 -27.85 1.92 -23.41
C PRO A 13 -28.15 2.81 -22.18
N PHE A 14 -27.77 4.06 -22.28
CA PHE A 14 -28.07 5.12 -21.29
C PHE A 14 -27.54 4.87 -19.87
N GLN A 15 -26.73 3.84 -19.62
CA GLN A 15 -26.09 3.60 -18.34
C GLN A 15 -24.58 3.67 -18.44
N SER A 16 -23.95 4.48 -17.59
CA SER A 16 -22.48 4.58 -17.50
C SER A 16 -21.83 3.40 -16.75
N LYS A 17 -22.62 2.65 -15.99
CA LYS A 17 -22.16 1.51 -15.17
C LYS A 17 -22.43 0.18 -15.86
N LEU A 18 -21.52 -0.78 -15.65
CA LEU A 18 -21.72 -2.16 -16.12
C LEU A 18 -22.76 -2.87 -15.27
N VAL A 19 -23.59 -3.69 -15.91
CA VAL A 19 -24.61 -4.53 -15.27
C VAL A 19 -24.10 -5.97 -15.26
N PHE A 20 -24.24 -6.65 -14.13
CA PHE A 20 -23.79 -8.05 -13.97
C PHE A 20 -24.93 -9.07 -14.15
N ASN A 21 -26.17 -8.63 -13.98
CA ASN A 21 -27.33 -9.44 -14.32
C ASN A 21 -27.57 -9.33 -15.83
N ARG A 22 -27.82 -10.47 -16.49
CA ARG A 22 -28.09 -10.47 -17.95
C ARG A 22 -29.35 -9.65 -18.24
N PRO A 23 -29.26 -8.55 -19.00
CA PRO A 23 -30.43 -7.79 -19.43
C PRO A 23 -31.19 -8.57 -20.53
N ARG A 24 -32.28 -7.99 -21.02
CA ARG A 24 -32.96 -8.52 -22.24
C ARG A 24 -32.00 -8.38 -23.42
N ASP A 25 -32.06 -9.32 -24.36
CA ASP A 25 -31.10 -9.40 -25.47
C ASP A 25 -31.08 -8.12 -26.33
N ASP A 26 -32.23 -7.47 -26.48
CA ASP A 26 -32.39 -6.21 -27.24
C ASP A 26 -31.73 -5.00 -26.55
N ASP A 27 -31.43 -5.08 -25.25
CA ASP A 27 -30.84 -4.02 -24.46
C ASP A 27 -29.30 -4.17 -24.30
N VAL A 28 -28.69 -5.21 -24.86
CA VAL A 28 -27.25 -5.47 -24.72
C VAL A 28 -26.48 -4.79 -25.83
N LEU A 29 -25.68 -3.75 -25.50
CA LEU A 29 -24.73 -3.15 -26.44
C LEU A 29 -23.46 -3.99 -26.58
N GLU A 30 -22.95 -4.49 -25.48
CA GLU A 30 -21.68 -5.21 -25.44
C GLU A 30 -21.61 -6.16 -24.23
N GLN A 31 -21.11 -7.35 -24.45
CA GLN A 31 -20.77 -8.30 -23.39
C GLN A 31 -19.26 -8.25 -23.12
N LEU A 32 -18.87 -8.06 -21.87
CA LEU A 32 -17.50 -7.88 -21.43
C LEU A 32 -17.12 -8.92 -20.38
N GLN A 33 -15.85 -9.31 -20.39
CA GLN A 33 -15.26 -10.07 -19.29
C GLN A 33 -14.45 -9.14 -18.38
N VAL A 34 -14.84 -9.05 -17.11
CA VAL A 34 -14.17 -8.21 -16.12
C VAL A 34 -13.50 -9.05 -15.04
N PRO A 35 -12.36 -8.59 -14.49
CA PRO A 35 -11.68 -9.31 -13.42
C PRO A 35 -12.56 -9.42 -12.18
N CYS A 36 -12.60 -10.60 -11.52
CA CYS A 36 -13.39 -10.79 -10.28
C CYS A 36 -12.87 -9.98 -9.08
N GLY A 37 -11.64 -9.49 -9.12
CA GLY A 37 -11.02 -8.70 -8.06
C GLY A 37 -10.55 -9.49 -6.83
N GLN A 38 -10.91 -10.75 -6.68
CA GLN A 38 -10.71 -11.54 -5.45
C GLN A 38 -9.76 -12.73 -5.62
N CYS A 39 -9.69 -13.35 -6.79
CA CYS A 39 -8.79 -14.47 -7.02
C CYS A 39 -7.32 -14.06 -6.87
N ILE A 40 -6.45 -15.05 -6.67
CA ILE A 40 -5.01 -14.78 -6.47
C ILE A 40 -4.39 -14.00 -7.64
N GLY A 41 -4.80 -14.28 -8.88
CA GLY A 41 -4.34 -13.53 -10.06
C GLY A 41 -4.72 -12.05 -10.00
N CYS A 42 -5.96 -11.73 -9.60
CA CYS A 42 -6.41 -10.34 -9.45
C CYS A 42 -5.71 -9.63 -8.29
N ARG A 43 -5.44 -10.32 -7.18
CA ARG A 43 -4.74 -9.77 -6.03
C ARG A 43 -3.28 -9.46 -6.38
N LEU A 44 -2.59 -10.37 -7.07
CA LEU A 44 -1.22 -10.15 -7.55
C LEU A 44 -1.15 -8.99 -8.55
N GLU A 45 -2.11 -8.89 -9.47
CA GLU A 45 -2.15 -7.77 -10.42
C GLU A 45 -2.38 -6.43 -9.73
N ARG A 46 -3.25 -6.37 -8.72
CA ARG A 46 -3.43 -5.18 -7.89
C ARG A 46 -2.13 -4.80 -7.17
N SER A 47 -1.45 -5.78 -6.57
CA SER A 47 -0.14 -5.57 -5.93
C SER A 47 0.89 -5.01 -6.92
N ARG A 48 0.97 -5.57 -8.13
CA ARG A 48 1.85 -5.10 -9.19
C ARG A 48 1.56 -3.65 -9.59
N GLN A 49 0.29 -3.30 -9.76
CA GLN A 49 -0.12 -1.94 -10.13
C GLN A 49 0.28 -0.90 -9.06
N TRP A 50 0.12 -1.24 -7.78
CA TRP A 50 0.55 -0.37 -6.69
C TRP A 50 2.07 -0.24 -6.62
N ALA A 51 2.80 -1.34 -6.85
CA ALA A 51 4.26 -1.30 -6.92
C ALA A 51 4.75 -0.35 -8.03
N ILE A 52 4.15 -0.42 -9.22
CA ILE A 52 4.48 0.47 -10.34
C ILE A 52 4.19 1.94 -9.97
N ARG A 53 3.04 2.23 -9.36
CA ARG A 53 2.72 3.59 -8.91
C ARG A 53 3.74 4.13 -7.90
N CYS A 54 4.16 3.30 -6.94
CA CYS A 54 5.19 3.68 -5.98
C CYS A 54 6.56 3.93 -6.65
N ILE A 55 6.91 3.14 -7.68
CA ILE A 55 8.15 3.34 -8.45
C ILE A 55 8.09 4.66 -9.22
N HIS A 56 6.98 4.94 -9.91
CA HIS A 56 6.80 6.19 -10.64
C HIS A 56 6.88 7.40 -9.70
N GLU A 57 6.21 7.34 -8.54
CA GLU A 57 6.30 8.40 -7.54
C GLU A 57 7.73 8.57 -7.03
N ALA A 58 8.44 7.48 -6.75
CA ALA A 58 9.81 7.52 -6.28
C ALA A 58 10.79 8.16 -7.28
N GLN A 59 10.55 7.98 -8.58
CA GLN A 59 11.37 8.57 -9.66
C GLN A 59 11.27 10.10 -9.72
N LEU A 60 10.18 10.68 -9.21
CA LEU A 60 9.99 12.13 -9.18
C LEU A 60 10.80 12.82 -8.05
N HIS A 61 11.38 12.03 -7.14
CA HIS A 61 12.06 12.54 -5.96
C HIS A 61 13.47 11.95 -5.82
N SER A 62 14.42 12.79 -5.47
CA SER A 62 15.82 12.37 -5.25
C SER A 62 16.02 11.58 -3.96
N LYS A 63 15.11 11.75 -2.99
CA LYS A 63 15.19 11.15 -1.66
C LYS A 63 13.90 10.40 -1.35
N ASN A 64 14.03 9.12 -1.08
CA ASN A 64 12.91 8.25 -0.73
C ASN A 64 13.37 7.23 0.30
N CYS A 65 12.50 6.85 1.22
CA CYS A 65 12.81 5.82 2.20
C CYS A 65 11.63 4.90 2.48
N PHE A 66 11.93 3.71 2.97
CA PHE A 66 10.95 2.76 3.50
C PHE A 66 11.12 2.66 5.01
N ILE A 67 10.00 2.75 5.73
CA ILE A 67 10.00 2.70 7.19
C ILE A 67 9.02 1.64 7.70
N THR A 68 9.37 1.05 8.84
CA THR A 68 8.47 0.21 9.62
C THR A 68 8.23 0.87 10.97
N LEU A 69 6.97 1.10 11.31
CA LEU A 69 6.55 1.70 12.57
C LEU A 69 5.93 0.64 13.46
N THR A 70 6.58 0.34 14.58
CA THR A 70 6.11 -0.64 15.56
C THR A 70 5.80 0.05 16.88
N TYR A 71 4.72 -0.31 17.55
CA TYR A 71 4.41 0.22 18.87
C TYR A 71 5.45 -0.19 19.92
N SER A 72 5.79 0.72 20.83
CA SER A 72 6.52 0.32 22.03
C SER A 72 5.61 -0.58 22.91
N PRO A 73 6.16 -1.47 23.75
CA PRO A 73 5.36 -2.41 24.53
C PRO A 73 4.26 -1.77 25.37
N GLN A 74 4.54 -0.57 25.92
CA GLN A 74 3.60 0.17 26.77
C GLN A 74 2.47 0.88 25.99
N HIS A 75 2.58 0.99 24.67
CA HIS A 75 1.66 1.76 23.84
C HIS A 75 0.95 0.92 22.77
N VAL A 76 1.04 -0.40 22.89
CA VAL A 76 0.21 -1.29 22.05
C VAL A 76 -1.25 -1.02 22.41
N PRO A 77 -2.14 -0.81 21.43
CA PRO A 77 -3.57 -0.68 21.71
C PRO A 77 -4.09 -1.86 22.52
N ALA A 78 -4.91 -1.61 23.54
CA ALA A 78 -5.40 -2.65 24.46
C ALA A 78 -6.16 -3.78 23.74
N ASP A 79 -6.83 -3.44 22.63
CA ASP A 79 -7.54 -4.39 21.76
C ASP A 79 -6.62 -5.07 20.72
N GLY A 80 -5.31 -4.79 20.74
CA GLY A 80 -4.34 -5.33 19.77
C GLY A 80 -4.58 -4.93 18.32
N SER A 81 -5.49 -3.97 18.05
CA SER A 81 -5.89 -3.65 16.68
C SER A 81 -5.10 -2.47 16.08
N LEU A 82 -5.02 -2.45 14.75
CA LEU A 82 -4.46 -1.33 13.99
C LEU A 82 -5.36 -0.09 14.13
N LYS A 83 -4.76 1.06 14.44
CA LYS A 83 -5.45 2.34 14.59
C LYS A 83 -4.95 3.34 13.54
N LEU A 84 -5.65 3.47 12.43
CA LEU A 84 -5.30 4.40 11.34
C LEU A 84 -4.95 5.82 11.84
N ARG A 85 -5.63 6.27 12.89
CA ARG A 85 -5.40 7.58 13.51
C ARG A 85 -3.96 7.75 13.99
N HIS A 86 -3.31 6.69 14.48
CA HIS A 86 -1.92 6.75 14.94
C HIS A 86 -0.97 7.04 13.78
N PHE A 87 -1.17 6.39 12.65
CA PHE A 87 -0.39 6.68 11.44
C PHE A 87 -0.65 8.10 10.91
N GLN A 88 -1.90 8.55 10.91
CA GLN A 88 -2.24 9.92 10.50
C GLN A 88 -1.55 10.97 11.38
N LEU A 89 -1.53 10.76 12.71
CA LEU A 89 -0.84 11.64 13.65
C LEU A 89 0.68 11.62 13.43
N PHE A 90 1.26 10.46 13.13
CA PHE A 90 2.67 10.35 12.74
C PHE A 90 2.96 11.24 11.52
N MET A 91 2.21 11.11 10.45
CA MET A 91 2.40 11.91 9.24
C MET A 91 2.21 13.42 9.48
N LYS A 92 1.24 13.80 10.31
CA LYS A 92 1.05 15.22 10.70
C LYS A 92 2.29 15.78 11.41
N ARG A 93 2.85 15.05 12.37
CA ARG A 93 4.05 15.48 13.12
C ARG A 93 5.28 15.52 12.24
N LEU A 94 5.43 14.50 11.36
CA LEU A 94 6.52 14.44 10.39
C LEU A 94 6.50 15.67 9.48
N ARG A 95 5.35 15.99 8.89
CA ARG A 95 5.20 17.15 8.02
C ARG A 95 5.38 18.49 8.76
N LYS A 96 4.85 18.61 9.98
CA LYS A 96 5.05 19.81 10.79
C LYS A 96 6.54 20.11 11.02
N ARG A 97 7.40 19.08 11.11
CA ARG A 97 8.82 19.24 11.37
C ARG A 97 9.66 19.42 10.12
N PHE A 98 9.34 18.67 9.05
CA PHE A 98 10.19 18.58 7.85
C PHE A 98 9.56 19.20 6.60
N GLY A 99 8.34 19.72 6.70
CA GLY A 99 7.61 20.35 5.60
C GLY A 99 6.54 19.45 4.98
N ASP A 100 5.62 20.06 4.25
CA ASP A 100 4.41 19.41 3.72
C ASP A 100 4.64 18.60 2.44
N GLY A 101 5.81 18.75 1.80
CA GLY A 101 6.14 18.08 0.54
C GLY A 101 6.34 16.57 0.63
N ILE A 102 6.22 15.96 1.83
CA ILE A 102 6.39 14.52 2.03
C ILE A 102 5.14 13.77 1.58
N ARG A 103 5.30 12.95 0.54
CA ARG A 103 4.26 12.04 0.06
C ARG A 103 4.49 10.64 0.62
N PHE A 104 3.45 9.82 0.68
CA PHE A 104 3.58 8.48 1.25
C PHE A 104 2.58 7.48 0.65
N PHE A 105 2.99 6.24 0.73
CA PHE A 105 2.13 5.07 0.56
C PHE A 105 2.32 4.18 1.79
N HIS A 106 1.26 3.71 2.44
CA HIS A 106 1.37 2.91 3.65
C HIS A 106 0.37 1.77 3.71
N CYS A 107 0.69 0.78 4.53
CA CYS A 107 -0.25 -0.26 4.94
C CYS A 107 -0.06 -0.60 6.43
N GLY A 108 -1.07 -1.17 7.04
CA GLY A 108 -0.99 -1.79 8.36
C GLY A 108 -0.94 -3.31 8.22
N GLU A 109 -0.19 -3.96 9.10
CA GLU A 109 0.00 -5.41 9.11
C GLU A 109 0.05 -5.94 10.54
N TYR A 110 -0.31 -7.22 10.72
CA TYR A 110 -0.12 -7.94 11.97
C TYR A 110 1.04 -8.91 11.85
N GLY A 111 1.94 -8.90 12.83
CA GLY A 111 3.12 -9.76 12.83
C GLY A 111 2.76 -11.25 12.88
N GLU A 112 3.48 -12.08 12.11
CA GLU A 112 3.20 -13.53 11.96
C GLU A 112 3.22 -14.30 13.29
N LYS A 113 4.19 -14.03 14.19
CA LYS A 113 4.38 -14.78 15.43
C LYS A 113 3.40 -14.41 16.54
N TYR A 114 3.12 -13.11 16.72
CA TYR A 114 2.42 -12.59 17.90
C TYR A 114 1.26 -11.68 17.55
N GLY A 115 0.87 -11.59 16.27
CA GLY A 115 -0.21 -10.72 15.84
C GLY A 115 0.00 -9.23 16.16
N ARG A 116 1.26 -8.81 16.42
CA ARG A 116 1.53 -7.44 16.86
C ARG A 116 1.28 -6.45 15.74
N PRO A 117 0.43 -5.42 15.94
CA PRO A 117 0.14 -4.43 14.91
C PRO A 117 1.38 -3.56 14.61
N HIS A 118 1.61 -3.31 13.33
CA HIS A 118 2.66 -2.42 12.85
C HIS A 118 2.28 -1.82 11.49
N TYR A 119 3.01 -0.78 11.07
CA TYR A 119 2.78 -0.11 9.80
C TYR A 119 4.06 -0.12 8.99
N HIS A 120 3.90 -0.33 7.68
CA HIS A 120 4.94 -0.11 6.70
C HIS A 120 4.60 1.12 5.88
N ALA A 121 5.58 1.95 5.57
CA ALA A 121 5.38 3.10 4.72
C ALA A 121 6.57 3.37 3.79
N CYS A 122 6.25 3.63 2.52
CA CYS A 122 7.15 4.29 1.59
C CYS A 122 6.95 5.79 1.76
N LEU A 123 8.00 6.52 2.07
CA LEU A 123 8.00 7.98 2.12
C LEU A 123 8.77 8.51 0.91
N PHE A 124 8.14 9.40 0.17
CA PHE A 124 8.70 10.04 -1.01
C PHE A 124 9.04 11.50 -0.68
N ASN A 125 10.10 12.01 -1.30
CA ASN A 125 10.67 13.32 -0.99
C ASN A 125 11.11 13.46 0.47
N PHE A 126 11.65 12.38 1.05
CA PHE A 126 12.09 12.37 2.44
C PHE A 126 13.33 11.49 2.63
N ASP A 127 14.30 12.00 3.41
CA ASP A 127 15.55 11.31 3.70
C ASP A 127 15.49 10.61 5.07
N GLN A 128 15.90 9.36 5.09
CA GLN A 128 15.98 8.56 6.31
C GLN A 128 16.94 9.11 7.38
N PHE A 129 18.02 9.80 6.96
CA PHE A 129 18.99 10.37 7.90
C PHE A 129 18.35 11.38 8.87
N CYS A 130 17.27 12.01 8.43
CA CYS A 130 16.51 12.93 9.27
C CYS A 130 15.73 12.22 10.39
N ILE A 131 15.38 10.93 10.25
CA ILE A 131 14.62 10.18 11.27
C ILE A 131 15.52 9.68 12.39
N ASN A 132 16.76 9.26 12.07
CA ASN A 132 17.71 8.70 13.05
C ASN A 132 18.12 9.69 14.15
N SER A 133 17.97 10.98 13.90
CA SER A 133 18.37 12.04 14.84
C SER A 133 17.26 12.42 15.82
N PHE A 134 16.07 11.79 15.76
CA PHE A 134 14.93 12.25 16.55
C PHE A 134 14.04 11.10 17.05
N GLU A 135 13.81 11.11 18.35
CA GLU A 135 12.67 10.46 18.98
C GLU A 135 11.37 11.19 18.57
N ILE A 136 10.90 10.94 17.34
CA ILE A 136 9.67 11.58 16.83
C ILE A 136 8.45 11.13 17.63
N PHE A 137 8.57 9.98 18.33
CA PHE A 137 7.48 9.40 19.10
C PHE A 137 7.94 8.62 20.32
N PRO A 138 7.48 8.96 21.52
CA PRO A 138 7.59 8.07 22.67
C PRO A 138 6.77 6.78 22.50
N ILE A 139 5.80 6.78 21.58
CA ILE A 139 4.80 5.72 21.38
C ILE A 139 5.28 4.65 20.38
N VAL A 140 6.18 5.00 19.45
CA VAL A 140 6.54 4.11 18.34
C VAL A 140 8.07 3.97 18.27
N LYS A 141 8.59 2.77 18.52
CA LYS A 141 9.95 2.44 18.13
C LYS A 141 10.00 2.33 16.61
N THR A 142 10.69 3.26 15.98
CA THR A 142 10.97 3.22 14.55
C THR A 142 12.09 2.20 14.34
N GLN A 143 11.75 0.96 14.03
CA GLN A 143 12.74 0.01 13.55
C GLN A 143 12.91 0.30 12.05
N LEU A 144 13.91 1.10 11.74
CA LEU A 144 14.29 1.43 10.37
C LEU A 144 14.92 0.18 9.74
N ILE A 145 14.12 -0.59 9.02
CA ILE A 145 14.67 -1.51 8.03
C ILE A 145 15.01 -0.66 6.82
N LEU A 146 16.26 -0.19 6.83
CA LEU A 146 16.82 0.72 5.84
C LEU A 146 17.07 -0.02 4.53
N HIS A 147 16.19 0.16 3.56
CA HIS A 147 16.55 -0.02 2.16
C HIS A 147 16.47 1.35 1.46
N PRO A 148 17.64 1.93 1.07
CA PRO A 148 17.62 3.07 0.17
C PRO A 148 16.88 2.66 -1.11
N PHE A 149 15.85 3.39 -1.49
CA PHE A 149 15.08 3.14 -2.71
C PHE A 149 15.95 3.15 -3.97
N ALA A 150 17.09 3.86 -3.94
CA ALA A 150 18.11 3.84 -5.01
C ALA A 150 18.70 2.43 -5.25
N ASN A 151 18.80 1.57 -4.23
CA ASN A 151 19.20 0.17 -4.37
C ASN A 151 18.02 -0.77 -4.67
N LEU A 152 16.79 -0.30 -4.49
CA LEU A 152 15.60 -1.06 -4.83
C LEU A 152 15.47 -1.26 -6.36
N CYS A 153 15.89 -0.31 -7.18
CA CYS A 153 15.96 -0.49 -8.65
C CYS A 153 16.97 -1.54 -9.09
N LYS A 154 17.95 -1.89 -8.24
CA LYS A 154 18.97 -2.93 -8.53
C LYS A 154 18.62 -4.30 -7.95
N LEU A 155 17.68 -4.40 -7.04
CA LEU A 155 17.18 -5.68 -6.53
C LEU A 155 16.28 -6.32 -7.60
N LYS A 156 16.69 -7.50 -8.07
CA LYS A 156 15.95 -8.32 -9.04
C LYS A 156 14.47 -8.42 -8.63
N ALA A 157 13.56 -8.38 -9.59
CA ALA A 157 12.10 -8.40 -9.46
C ALA A 157 11.52 -9.41 -8.43
N THR A 158 12.26 -10.46 -8.08
CA THR A 158 11.88 -11.51 -7.12
C THR A 158 11.83 -11.06 -5.66
N SER A 159 12.61 -10.05 -5.25
CA SER A 159 12.58 -9.52 -3.86
C SER A 159 11.48 -8.46 -3.68
N TYR A 160 11.13 -7.75 -4.74
CA TYR A 160 10.04 -6.77 -4.75
C TYR A 160 8.67 -7.42 -4.54
N THR A 161 8.44 -8.53 -5.22
CA THR A 161 7.19 -9.28 -5.10
C THR A 161 6.93 -9.72 -3.66
N ARG A 162 7.94 -10.11 -2.88
CA ARG A 162 7.74 -10.54 -1.48
C ARG A 162 7.35 -9.41 -0.54
N VAL A 163 7.99 -8.24 -0.63
CA VAL A 163 7.65 -7.09 0.22
C VAL A 163 6.28 -6.55 -0.17
N PHE A 164 6.01 -6.38 -1.47
CA PHE A 164 4.71 -5.93 -1.94
C PHE A 164 3.62 -6.99 -1.85
N GLN A 165 3.90 -8.27 -1.99
CA GLN A 165 2.95 -9.35 -1.69
C GLN A 165 2.49 -9.33 -0.23
N ARG A 166 3.41 -9.07 0.72
CA ARG A 166 3.05 -8.90 2.14
C ARG A 166 2.26 -7.63 2.42
N LEU A 167 2.42 -6.59 1.59
CA LEU A 167 1.73 -5.31 1.74
C LEU A 167 0.29 -5.32 1.18
N PHE A 168 -0.08 -6.30 0.34
CA PHE A 168 -1.34 -6.29 -0.43
C PHE A 168 -2.12 -7.61 -0.38
N CYS A 169 -1.64 -8.63 0.29
CA CYS A 169 -2.35 -9.84 0.66
C CYS A 169 -2.82 -9.81 2.08
#